data_15eaeb34a200aa9f230d89d088fa26ac
#
_entry.id   15eaeb34a200aa9f230d89d088fa26ac
#
_cell.length_a   1.000
_cell.length_b   1.000
_cell.length_c   1.000
_cell.angle_alpha   90.00
_cell.angle_beta   90.00
_cell.angle_gamma   90.00
#
_symmetry.space_group_name_H-M   'P 1'
#
loop_
_entity.id
_entity.type
_entity.pdbx_description
1 polymer ?
#
loop_
_entity_poly.entity_id
_entity_poly.type
_entity_poly.pdbx_seq_one_letter_code
_entity_poly.pdbx_strand_id
1 'polypeptide(L)'
;MASTQQVSTRWAAVERSAAQTRILDAALALIADHGVSGTSLQMIADAVGITKAGVYRQFRAKEDLVIALTERQLAKLEPALEVAEAEPDVPRARELLLISVIDLAVTDRKTASALQFDPVIVRLLAEHRPFEQFIERLYGVLIGDASEDAQLGAAMMSGAIFAAVMHPLAAELDESVLRSQLLRYSKRFLHLPEA
;
A
#
# COMPACT_ATOMS: atom_id res chain seq x y z
N MET A 1 -12.45 36.81 -8.71
CA MET A 1 -13.01 35.59 -8.11
C MET A 1 -12.48 34.42 -8.91
N ALA A 2 -11.38 33.86 -8.47
CA ALA A 2 -10.76 32.70 -9.09
C ALA A 2 -11.30 31.44 -8.40
N SER A 3 -12.08 30.64 -9.13
CA SER A 3 -12.51 29.32 -8.68
C SER A 3 -11.30 28.43 -8.51
N THR A 4 -10.91 28.19 -7.28
CA THR A 4 -9.96 27.15 -6.92
C THR A 4 -10.65 25.82 -7.25
N GLN A 5 -10.33 25.25 -8.41
CA GLN A 5 -10.60 23.84 -8.68
C GLN A 5 -9.81 23.05 -7.65
N GLN A 6 -10.48 22.59 -6.61
CA GLN A 6 -10.00 21.47 -5.80
C GLN A 6 -9.88 20.27 -6.76
N VAL A 7 -8.67 20.04 -7.23
CA VAL A 7 -8.32 18.78 -7.85
C VAL A 7 -8.47 17.75 -6.75
N SER A 8 -9.58 17.01 -6.78
CA SER A 8 -9.81 15.87 -5.92
C SER A 8 -8.70 14.85 -6.20
N THR A 9 -7.71 14.83 -5.33
CA THR A 9 -6.62 13.85 -5.31
C THR A 9 -7.10 12.54 -4.69
N ARG A 10 -8.27 12.08 -5.12
CA ARG A 10 -8.76 10.75 -4.78
C ARG A 10 -8.08 9.77 -5.72
N TRP A 11 -7.46 8.77 -5.16
CA TRP A 11 -7.04 7.61 -5.93
C TRP A 11 -8.29 6.83 -6.34
N ALA A 12 -9.02 7.37 -7.33
CA ALA A 12 -10.05 6.61 -8.00
C ALA A 12 -9.38 5.35 -8.57
N ALA A 13 -9.97 4.19 -8.26
CA ALA A 13 -9.52 2.95 -8.84
C ALA A 13 -9.46 3.13 -10.37
N VAL A 14 -8.26 3.19 -10.92
CA VAL A 14 -8.08 3.31 -12.37
C VAL A 14 -8.71 2.08 -12.98
N GLU A 15 -9.79 2.26 -13.76
CA GLU A 15 -10.40 1.15 -14.51
C GLU A 15 -9.34 0.54 -15.42
N ARG A 16 -9.02 -0.70 -15.15
CA ARG A 16 -8.03 -1.46 -15.92
C ARG A 16 -8.72 -2.50 -16.77
N SER A 17 -8.26 -2.64 -18.00
CA SER A 17 -8.74 -3.71 -18.88
C SER A 17 -8.48 -5.08 -18.27
N ALA A 18 -9.26 -6.09 -18.66
CA ALA A 18 -9.04 -7.48 -18.24
C ALA A 18 -7.62 -7.99 -18.56
N ALA A 19 -7.04 -7.51 -19.67
CA ALA A 19 -5.66 -7.83 -20.04
C ALA A 19 -4.64 -7.20 -19.06
N GLN A 20 -4.82 -5.93 -18.70
CA GLN A 20 -3.98 -5.26 -17.71
C GLN A 20 -4.07 -5.93 -16.32
N THR A 21 -5.28 -6.29 -15.89
CA THR A 21 -5.50 -6.98 -14.62
C THR A 21 -4.74 -8.30 -14.56
N ARG A 22 -4.86 -9.15 -15.61
CA ARG A 22 -4.13 -10.42 -15.67
C ARG A 22 -2.60 -10.25 -15.65
N ILE A 23 -2.09 -9.23 -16.34
CA ILE A 23 -0.65 -8.90 -16.32
C ILE A 23 -0.21 -8.48 -14.93
N LEU A 24 -0.99 -7.63 -14.26
CA LEU A 24 -0.70 -7.17 -12.91
C LEU A 24 -0.75 -8.30 -11.88
N ASP A 25 -1.69 -9.25 -12.00
CA ASP A 25 -1.78 -10.39 -11.11
C ASP A 25 -0.56 -11.31 -11.24
N ALA A 26 -0.17 -11.62 -12.48
CA ALA A 26 1.03 -12.41 -12.74
C ALA A 26 2.32 -11.71 -12.27
N ALA A 27 2.42 -10.40 -12.53
CA ALA A 27 3.55 -9.60 -12.09
C ALA A 27 3.67 -9.57 -10.57
N LEU A 28 2.54 -9.42 -9.88
CA LEU A 28 2.49 -9.38 -8.42
C LEU A 28 2.99 -10.70 -7.81
N ALA A 29 2.53 -11.84 -8.32
CA ALA A 29 2.98 -13.16 -7.87
C ALA A 29 4.51 -13.33 -8.08
N LEU A 30 5.01 -12.96 -9.27
CA LEU A 30 6.44 -13.07 -9.59
C LEU A 30 7.30 -12.12 -8.74
N ILE A 31 6.83 -10.89 -8.50
CA ILE A 31 7.54 -9.91 -7.67
C ILE A 31 7.56 -10.37 -6.20
N ALA A 32 6.50 -10.99 -5.72
CA ALA A 32 6.45 -11.53 -4.36
C ALA A 32 7.48 -12.65 -4.13
N ASP A 33 7.79 -13.43 -5.17
CA ASP A 33 8.73 -14.54 -5.07
C ASP A 33 10.18 -14.16 -5.43
N HIS A 34 10.36 -13.18 -6.34
CA HIS A 34 11.69 -12.87 -6.93
C HIS A 34 12.14 -11.42 -6.72
N GLY A 35 11.31 -10.58 -6.12
CA GLY A 35 11.52 -9.13 -6.06
C GLY A 35 11.34 -8.44 -7.41
N VAL A 36 11.30 -7.10 -7.41
CA VAL A 36 11.18 -6.33 -8.65
C VAL A 36 12.37 -6.59 -9.56
N SER A 37 13.59 -6.55 -9.04
CA SER A 37 14.81 -6.75 -9.86
C SER A 37 14.89 -8.13 -10.46
N GLY A 38 14.45 -9.18 -9.76
CA GLY A 38 14.45 -10.57 -10.24
C GLY A 38 13.32 -10.91 -11.22
N THR A 39 12.31 -10.06 -11.36
CA THR A 39 11.18 -10.26 -12.25
C THR A 39 11.42 -9.58 -13.59
N SER A 40 11.27 -10.29 -14.70
CA SER A 40 11.37 -9.72 -16.06
C SER A 40 10.01 -9.66 -16.76
N LEU A 41 9.86 -8.75 -17.74
CA LEU A 41 8.65 -8.69 -18.57
C LEU A 41 8.44 -9.96 -19.40
N GLN A 42 9.51 -10.72 -19.69
CA GLN A 42 9.39 -12.02 -20.33
C GLN A 42 8.74 -13.05 -19.40
N MET A 43 9.18 -13.14 -18.13
CA MET A 43 8.56 -14.02 -17.13
C MET A 43 7.07 -13.72 -16.96
N ILE A 44 6.71 -12.43 -16.95
CA ILE A 44 5.30 -12.02 -16.86
C ILE A 44 4.53 -12.43 -18.12
N ALA A 45 5.10 -12.24 -19.30
CA ALA A 45 4.49 -12.64 -20.57
C ALA A 45 4.23 -14.15 -20.62
N ASP A 46 5.21 -14.94 -20.20
CA ASP A 46 5.13 -16.40 -20.16
C ASP A 46 4.06 -16.86 -19.16
N ALA A 47 4.01 -16.25 -17.97
CA ALA A 47 3.01 -16.56 -16.94
C ALA A 47 1.56 -16.24 -17.37
N VAL A 48 1.37 -15.20 -18.20
CA VAL A 48 0.05 -14.81 -18.73
C VAL A 48 -0.31 -15.57 -19.99
N GLY A 49 0.66 -16.19 -20.67
CA GLY A 49 0.49 -16.86 -21.96
C GLY A 49 0.36 -15.91 -23.15
N ILE A 50 1.10 -14.79 -23.13
CA ILE A 50 1.14 -13.80 -24.21
C ILE A 50 2.58 -13.50 -24.62
N THR A 51 2.76 -12.72 -25.68
CA THR A 51 4.09 -12.29 -26.10
C THR A 51 4.61 -11.14 -25.23
N LYS A 52 5.92 -11.01 -25.10
CA LYS A 52 6.55 -9.84 -24.44
C LYS A 52 6.08 -8.51 -25.06
N ALA A 53 5.89 -8.47 -26.39
CA ALA A 53 5.31 -7.32 -27.09
C ALA A 53 3.85 -7.05 -26.66
N GLY A 54 3.11 -8.09 -26.27
CA GLY A 54 1.76 -7.97 -25.71
C GLY A 54 1.78 -7.27 -24.35
N VAL A 55 2.76 -7.56 -23.50
CA VAL A 55 2.97 -6.86 -22.22
C VAL A 55 3.33 -5.39 -22.48
N TYR A 56 4.30 -5.12 -23.36
CA TYR A 56 4.70 -3.75 -23.71
C TYR A 56 3.57 -2.86 -24.26
N ARG A 57 2.58 -3.46 -24.93
CA ARG A 57 1.40 -2.69 -25.37
C ARG A 57 0.52 -2.21 -24.23
N GLN A 58 0.53 -2.92 -23.09
CA GLN A 58 -0.25 -2.56 -21.91
C GLN A 58 0.53 -1.67 -20.94
N PHE A 59 1.83 -1.92 -20.81
CA PHE A 59 2.74 -1.19 -19.92
C PHE A 59 4.05 -0.92 -20.69
N ARG A 60 4.37 0.36 -20.91
CA ARG A 60 5.50 0.78 -21.76
C ARG A 60 6.85 0.43 -21.16
N ALA A 61 6.91 0.36 -19.82
CA ALA A 61 8.09 0.03 -19.06
C ALA A 61 7.72 -0.86 -17.87
N LYS A 62 8.71 -1.49 -17.25
CA LYS A 62 8.53 -2.28 -16.03
C LYS A 62 8.15 -1.35 -14.88
N GLU A 63 8.68 -0.15 -14.87
CA GLU A 63 8.38 0.91 -13.91
C GLU A 63 6.89 1.27 -13.92
N ASP A 64 6.28 1.45 -15.09
CA ASP A 64 4.83 1.72 -15.22
C ASP A 64 3.99 0.59 -14.61
N LEU A 65 4.44 -0.66 -14.79
CA LEU A 65 3.77 -1.83 -14.23
C LEU A 65 3.91 -1.85 -12.70
N VAL A 66 5.08 -1.53 -12.16
CA VAL A 66 5.32 -1.45 -10.71
C VAL A 66 4.48 -0.35 -10.09
N ILE A 67 4.44 0.84 -10.69
CA ILE A 67 3.59 1.95 -10.25
C ILE A 67 2.12 1.50 -10.23
N ALA A 68 1.65 0.89 -11.32
CA ALA A 68 0.29 0.40 -11.45
C ALA A 68 -0.08 -0.68 -10.41
N LEU A 69 0.87 -1.53 -10.01
CA LEU A 69 0.69 -2.50 -8.94
C LEU A 69 0.52 -1.81 -7.59
N THR A 70 1.40 -0.86 -7.30
CA THR A 70 1.36 -0.12 -6.03
C THR A 70 0.09 0.71 -5.92
N GLU A 71 -0.30 1.43 -6.98
CA GLU A 71 -1.57 2.14 -7.05
C GLU A 71 -2.77 1.23 -6.74
N ARG A 72 -2.79 0.03 -7.32
CA ARG A 72 -3.87 -0.94 -7.10
C ARG A 72 -3.95 -1.40 -5.64
N GLN A 73 -2.81 -1.57 -4.97
CA GLN A 73 -2.78 -1.97 -3.57
C GLN A 73 -3.23 -0.83 -2.64
N LEU A 74 -2.75 0.38 -2.90
CA LEU A 74 -3.11 1.54 -2.08
C LEU A 74 -4.56 1.97 -2.29
N ALA A 75 -5.12 1.77 -3.49
CA ALA A 75 -6.54 2.00 -3.76
C ALA A 75 -7.48 1.19 -2.85
N LYS A 76 -7.00 0.07 -2.26
CA LYS A 76 -7.76 -0.69 -1.26
C LYS A 76 -7.93 0.07 0.06
N LEU A 77 -7.03 1.00 0.37
CA LEU A 77 -7.10 1.84 1.57
C LEU A 77 -7.88 3.14 1.35
N GLU A 78 -8.11 3.57 0.11
CA GLU A 78 -8.78 4.84 -0.18
C GLU A 78 -10.15 4.98 0.50
N PRO A 79 -11.05 3.97 0.47
CA PRO A 79 -12.34 4.09 1.15
C PRO A 79 -12.21 4.26 2.67
N ALA A 80 -11.24 3.58 3.28
CA ALA A 80 -11.00 3.70 4.72
C ALA A 80 -10.37 5.06 5.07
N LEU A 81 -9.50 5.57 4.21
CA LEU A 81 -8.89 6.88 4.36
C LEU A 81 -9.95 7.98 4.25
N GLU A 82 -10.87 7.92 3.27
CA GLU A 82 -11.97 8.88 3.14
C GLU A 82 -12.89 8.88 4.37
N VAL A 83 -13.21 7.70 4.92
CA VAL A 83 -14.00 7.57 6.15
C VAL A 83 -13.27 8.19 7.34
N ALA A 84 -11.98 7.93 7.48
CA ALA A 84 -11.17 8.47 8.55
C ALA A 84 -10.98 10.00 8.45
N GLU A 85 -10.80 10.53 7.25
CA GLU A 85 -10.73 11.99 7.01
C GLU A 85 -12.04 12.72 7.34
N ALA A 86 -13.17 12.02 7.21
CA ALA A 86 -14.49 12.57 7.53
C ALA A 86 -14.87 12.44 9.02
N GLU A 87 -14.16 11.63 9.80
CA GLU A 87 -14.43 11.39 11.22
C GLU A 87 -13.91 12.56 12.06
N PRO A 88 -14.80 13.27 12.81
CA PRO A 88 -14.41 14.41 13.63
C PRO A 88 -13.65 14.02 14.92
N ASP A 89 -13.84 12.80 15.41
CA ASP A 89 -13.11 12.27 16.57
C ASP A 89 -11.75 11.72 16.11
N VAL A 90 -10.69 12.49 16.37
CA VAL A 90 -9.33 12.16 15.95
C VAL A 90 -8.85 10.78 16.44
N PRO A 91 -9.00 10.37 17.72
CA PRO A 91 -8.67 9.03 18.17
C PRO A 91 -9.39 7.94 17.36
N ARG A 92 -10.68 8.15 17.09
CA ARG A 92 -11.49 7.20 16.31
C ARG A 92 -11.08 7.16 14.83
N ALA A 93 -10.81 8.31 14.22
CA ALA A 93 -10.29 8.38 12.84
C ALA A 93 -9.01 7.56 12.68
N ARG A 94 -8.07 7.73 13.60
CA ARG A 94 -6.82 6.98 13.65
C ARG A 94 -7.04 5.49 13.81
N GLU A 95 -7.92 5.09 14.70
CA GLU A 95 -8.25 3.68 14.93
C GLU A 95 -8.87 3.03 13.71
N LEU A 96 -9.84 3.67 13.06
CA LEU A 96 -10.50 3.17 11.85
C LEU A 96 -9.49 2.93 10.71
N LEU A 97 -8.62 3.89 10.47
CA LEU A 97 -7.60 3.78 9.44
C LEU A 97 -6.55 2.72 9.78
N LEU A 98 -6.12 2.68 11.04
CA LEU A 98 -5.15 1.70 11.53
C LEU A 98 -5.66 0.26 11.37
N ILE A 99 -6.93 -0.01 11.67
CA ILE A 99 -7.56 -1.31 11.45
C ILE A 99 -7.45 -1.69 9.99
N SER A 100 -7.77 -0.79 9.07
CA SER A 100 -7.73 -1.07 7.63
C SER A 100 -6.31 -1.31 7.10
N VAL A 101 -5.32 -0.58 7.62
CA VAL A 101 -3.89 -0.82 7.29
C VAL A 101 -3.44 -2.20 7.78
N ILE A 102 -3.81 -2.58 9.00
CA ILE A 102 -3.48 -3.89 9.57
C ILE A 102 -4.21 -5.00 8.80
N ASP A 103 -5.48 -4.83 8.47
CA ASP A 103 -6.25 -5.81 7.68
C ASP A 103 -5.61 -6.05 6.32
N LEU A 104 -5.19 -4.99 5.63
CA LEU A 104 -4.48 -5.11 4.36
C LEU A 104 -3.16 -5.86 4.53
N ALA A 105 -2.37 -5.52 5.55
CA ALA A 105 -1.09 -6.15 5.81
C ALA A 105 -1.23 -7.64 6.16
N VAL A 106 -2.24 -8.03 6.92
CA VAL A 106 -2.49 -9.44 7.30
C VAL A 106 -3.06 -10.24 6.14
N THR A 107 -4.01 -9.69 5.38
CA THR A 107 -4.67 -10.39 4.27
C THR A 107 -3.74 -10.60 3.08
N ASP A 108 -2.92 -9.60 2.75
CA ASP A 108 -2.03 -9.61 1.57
C ASP A 108 -0.54 -9.68 1.96
N ARG A 109 -0.20 -10.47 2.98
CA ARG A 109 1.16 -10.53 3.60
C ARG A 109 2.31 -10.52 2.58
N LYS A 110 2.31 -11.44 1.63
CA LYS A 110 3.39 -11.57 0.63
C LYS A 110 3.48 -10.34 -0.26
N THR A 111 2.34 -9.87 -0.76
CA THR A 111 2.24 -8.71 -1.63
C THR A 111 2.67 -7.43 -0.93
N ALA A 112 2.11 -7.20 0.26
CA ALA A 112 2.37 -6.01 1.04
C ALA A 112 3.86 -5.90 1.39
N SER A 113 4.48 -7.01 1.81
CA SER A 113 5.91 -7.06 2.12
C SER A 113 6.80 -6.83 0.89
N ALA A 114 6.48 -7.46 -0.25
CA ALA A 114 7.25 -7.31 -1.47
C ALA A 114 7.24 -5.87 -1.99
N LEU A 115 6.10 -5.17 -1.86
CA LEU A 115 5.97 -3.79 -2.29
C LEU A 115 6.55 -2.78 -1.29
N GLN A 116 6.47 -3.05 0.02
CA GLN A 116 6.90 -2.14 1.07
C GLN A 116 8.44 -1.98 1.16
N PHE A 117 9.19 -3.05 0.94
CA PHE A 117 10.62 -3.09 1.22
C PHE A 117 11.51 -3.21 -0.01
N ASP A 118 10.95 -3.32 -1.22
CA ASP A 118 11.77 -3.38 -2.43
C ASP A 118 12.38 -2.01 -2.74
N PRO A 119 13.73 -1.89 -2.79
CA PRO A 119 14.40 -0.59 -3.00
C PRO A 119 14.03 0.09 -4.33
N VAL A 120 13.66 -0.69 -5.34
CA VAL A 120 13.23 -0.13 -6.64
C VAL A 120 11.87 0.54 -6.48
N ILE A 121 10.96 -0.10 -5.74
CA ILE A 121 9.62 0.46 -5.47
C ILE A 121 9.76 1.73 -4.64
N VAL A 122 10.50 1.68 -3.53
CA VAL A 122 10.71 2.83 -2.65
C VAL A 122 11.22 4.04 -3.44
N ARG A 123 12.21 3.84 -4.33
CA ARG A 123 12.73 4.92 -5.17
C ARG A 123 11.73 5.44 -6.19
N LEU A 124 11.03 4.54 -6.91
CA LEU A 124 10.03 4.94 -7.92
C LEU A 124 8.87 5.73 -7.29
N LEU A 125 8.44 5.33 -6.09
CA LEU A 125 7.34 5.97 -5.41
C LEU A 125 7.73 7.33 -4.81
N ALA A 126 8.98 7.51 -4.41
CA ALA A 126 9.48 8.81 -3.95
C ALA A 126 9.44 9.89 -5.05
N GLU A 127 9.43 9.48 -6.34
CA GLU A 127 9.34 10.38 -7.50
C GLU A 127 7.91 10.48 -8.07
N HIS A 128 6.96 9.70 -7.51
CA HIS A 128 5.59 9.61 -8.01
C HIS A 128 4.62 10.45 -7.19
N ARG A 129 4.33 11.67 -7.66
CA ARG A 129 3.52 12.64 -6.93
C ARG A 129 2.15 12.14 -6.42
N PRO A 130 1.36 11.35 -7.16
CA PRO A 130 0.11 10.80 -6.62
C PRO A 130 0.31 9.89 -5.40
N PHE A 131 1.42 9.15 -5.35
CA PHE A 131 1.77 8.34 -4.19
C PHE A 131 2.16 9.21 -3.00
N GLU A 132 3.01 10.22 -3.21
CA GLU A 132 3.40 11.19 -2.19
C GLU A 132 2.17 11.81 -1.53
N GLN A 133 1.21 12.30 -2.33
CA GLN A 133 -0.04 12.89 -1.84
C GLN A 133 -0.89 11.90 -1.04
N PHE A 134 -0.97 10.64 -1.48
CA PHE A 134 -1.70 9.61 -0.74
C PHE A 134 -1.05 9.35 0.63
N ILE A 135 0.27 9.23 0.67
CA ILE A 135 1.02 9.01 1.91
C ILE A 135 0.91 10.21 2.85
N GLU A 136 0.95 11.44 2.34
CA GLU A 136 0.71 12.66 3.13
C GLU A 136 -0.66 12.63 3.79
N ARG A 137 -1.72 12.25 3.08
CA ARG A 137 -3.08 12.11 3.63
C ARG A 137 -3.14 11.02 4.69
N LEU A 138 -2.62 9.83 4.37
CA LEU A 138 -2.58 8.69 5.27
C LEU A 138 -1.88 9.03 6.60
N TYR A 139 -0.70 9.63 6.51
CA TYR A 139 0.08 10.02 7.69
C TYR A 139 -0.54 11.21 8.42
N GLY A 140 -1.15 12.15 7.69
CA GLY A 140 -1.92 13.24 8.27
C GLY A 140 -3.03 12.76 9.20
N VAL A 141 -3.76 11.71 8.81
CA VAL A 141 -4.77 11.10 9.70
C VAL A 141 -4.11 10.34 10.85
N LEU A 142 -3.14 9.47 10.57
CA LEU A 142 -2.57 8.56 11.59
C LEU A 142 -1.78 9.30 12.66
N ILE A 143 -1.01 10.31 12.30
CA ILE A 143 -0.12 11.03 13.22
C ILE A 143 -0.69 12.43 13.55
N GLY A 144 -1.44 13.03 12.63
CA GLY A 144 -2.07 14.35 12.83
C GLY A 144 -1.13 15.53 12.63
N ASP A 145 0.07 15.29 12.11
CA ASP A 145 1.10 16.28 11.86
C ASP A 145 1.82 15.94 10.55
N ALA A 146 2.26 16.95 9.81
CA ALA A 146 3.02 16.83 8.57
C ALA A 146 4.53 17.13 8.78
N SER A 147 4.99 17.19 10.03
CA SER A 147 6.41 17.38 10.33
C SER A 147 7.26 16.20 9.84
N GLU A 148 8.55 16.45 9.58
CA GLU A 148 9.48 15.39 9.18
C GLU A 148 9.59 14.29 10.24
N ASP A 149 9.50 14.65 11.52
CA ASP A 149 9.53 13.72 12.65
C ASP A 149 8.28 12.81 12.65
N ALA A 150 7.10 13.38 12.43
CA ALA A 150 5.84 12.63 12.31
C ALA A 150 5.86 11.66 11.10
N GLN A 151 6.39 12.10 9.96
CA GLN A 151 6.54 11.25 8.78
C GLN A 151 7.48 10.07 9.05
N LEU A 152 8.60 10.31 9.74
CA LEU A 152 9.52 9.25 10.14
C LEU A 152 8.85 8.26 11.12
N GLY A 153 8.10 8.76 12.10
CA GLY A 153 7.32 7.94 13.04
C GLY A 153 6.29 7.06 12.31
N ALA A 154 5.56 7.62 11.34
CA ALA A 154 4.61 6.87 10.53
C ALA A 154 5.29 5.79 9.66
N ALA A 155 6.43 6.11 9.06
CA ALA A 155 7.22 5.16 8.29
C ALA A 155 7.75 4.01 9.17
N MET A 156 8.23 4.32 10.39
CA MET A 156 8.65 3.32 11.37
C MET A 156 7.49 2.41 11.78
N MET A 157 6.32 2.96 12.09
CA MET A 157 5.14 2.16 12.45
C MET A 157 4.69 1.26 11.30
N SER A 158 4.60 1.80 10.10
CA SER A 158 4.27 1.04 8.90
C SER A 158 5.26 -0.11 8.69
N GLY A 159 6.56 0.19 8.72
CA GLY A 159 7.61 -0.82 8.62
C GLY A 159 7.52 -1.90 9.70
N ALA A 160 7.20 -1.52 10.95
CA ALA A 160 7.03 -2.48 12.05
C ALA A 160 5.83 -3.41 11.84
N ILE A 161 4.69 -2.89 11.35
CA ILE A 161 3.51 -3.71 11.04
C ILE A 161 3.87 -4.76 9.96
N PHE A 162 4.47 -4.32 8.84
CA PHE A 162 4.82 -5.23 7.74
C PHE A 162 5.92 -6.23 8.14
N ALA A 163 6.92 -5.82 8.92
CA ALA A 163 7.93 -6.73 9.45
C ALA A 163 7.31 -7.78 10.40
N ALA A 164 6.36 -7.37 11.24
CA ALA A 164 5.68 -8.26 12.17
C ALA A 164 4.83 -9.31 11.44
N VAL A 165 4.09 -8.95 10.38
CA VAL A 165 3.28 -9.92 9.62
C VAL A 165 4.12 -10.93 8.85
N MET A 166 5.39 -10.59 8.54
CA MET A 166 6.34 -11.49 7.88
C MET A 166 7.17 -12.33 8.86
N HIS A 167 7.09 -12.02 10.15
CA HIS A 167 7.84 -12.77 11.15
C HIS A 167 7.36 -14.24 11.23
N PRO A 168 8.25 -15.24 11.37
CA PRO A 168 7.85 -16.65 11.47
C PRO A 168 6.75 -16.92 12.51
N LEU A 169 6.81 -16.27 13.67
CA LEU A 169 5.77 -16.41 14.70
C LEU A 169 4.38 -15.97 14.22
N ALA A 170 4.29 -15.01 13.30
CA ALA A 170 3.02 -14.58 12.74
C ALA A 170 2.36 -15.65 11.86
N ALA A 171 3.15 -16.56 11.28
CA ALA A 171 2.64 -17.67 10.48
C ALA A 171 1.97 -18.76 11.35
N GLU A 172 2.33 -18.83 12.63
CA GLU A 172 1.80 -19.79 13.59
C GLU A 172 0.55 -19.29 14.33
N LEU A 173 0.28 -17.97 14.24
CA LEU A 173 -0.86 -17.33 14.90
C LEU A 173 -2.12 -17.39 14.00
N ASP A 174 -3.26 -17.54 14.66
CA ASP A 174 -4.54 -17.26 14.03
C ASP A 174 -4.58 -15.79 13.58
N GLU A 175 -5.18 -15.53 12.41
CA GLU A 175 -5.22 -14.17 11.84
C GLU A 175 -5.93 -13.16 12.74
N SER A 176 -6.97 -13.59 13.46
CA SER A 176 -7.70 -12.73 14.39
C SER A 176 -6.83 -12.33 15.58
N VAL A 177 -6.04 -13.26 16.08
CA VAL A 177 -5.07 -13.02 17.17
C VAL A 177 -3.97 -12.08 16.68
N LEU A 178 -3.44 -12.31 15.48
CA LEU A 178 -2.42 -11.44 14.91
C LEU A 178 -2.92 -10.00 14.73
N ARG A 179 -4.12 -9.82 14.16
CA ARG A 179 -4.77 -8.51 14.03
C ARG A 179 -4.91 -7.80 15.37
N SER A 180 -5.43 -8.50 16.37
CA SER A 180 -5.60 -7.95 17.72
C SER A 180 -4.29 -7.50 18.35
N GLN A 181 -3.23 -8.30 18.20
CA GLN A 181 -1.90 -7.96 18.73
C GLN A 181 -1.31 -6.74 18.01
N LEU A 182 -1.35 -6.72 16.65
CA LEU A 182 -0.86 -5.60 15.87
C LEU A 182 -1.60 -4.31 16.24
N LEU A 183 -2.94 -4.36 16.34
CA LEU A 183 -3.74 -3.20 16.72
C LEU A 183 -3.36 -2.69 18.11
N ARG A 184 -3.24 -3.58 19.09
CA ARG A 184 -2.84 -3.21 20.45
C ARG A 184 -1.46 -2.53 20.50
N TYR A 185 -0.44 -3.08 19.82
CA TYR A 185 0.89 -2.48 19.81
C TYR A 185 0.92 -1.15 19.04
N SER A 186 0.20 -1.06 17.93
CA SER A 186 0.12 0.18 17.17
C SER A 186 -0.63 1.28 17.91
N LYS A 187 -1.71 0.93 18.66
CA LYS A 187 -2.40 1.88 19.54
C LYS A 187 -1.45 2.44 20.60
N ARG A 188 -0.64 1.60 21.24
CA ARG A 188 0.38 2.05 22.20
C ARG A 188 1.39 2.99 21.58
N PHE A 189 1.85 2.68 20.35
CA PHE A 189 2.77 3.55 19.64
C PHE A 189 2.17 4.92 19.35
N LEU A 190 0.90 4.97 18.98
CA LEU A 190 0.15 6.20 18.68
C LEU A 190 -0.47 6.87 19.92
N HIS A 191 -0.23 6.34 21.12
CA HIS A 191 -0.85 6.80 22.37
C HIS A 191 -2.38 6.86 22.31
N LEU A 192 -3.01 5.92 21.59
CA LEU A 192 -4.46 5.78 21.50
C LEU A 192 -5.03 5.01 22.70
N PRO A 193 -6.29 5.27 23.12
CA PRO A 193 -6.93 4.53 24.18
C PRO A 193 -6.96 3.02 23.88
N GLU A 194 -6.61 2.20 24.88
CA GLU A 194 -6.90 0.77 24.86
C GLU A 194 -8.38 0.61 25.24
N ALA A 195 -9.18 -0.06 24.39
CA ALA A 195 -10.58 -0.35 24.68
C ALA A 195 -10.70 -1.42 25.76
#